data_1d54e97c3d0664f469a37af7be845fa3
#
_entry.id   1d54e97c3d0664f469a37af7be845fa3
#
_cell.length_a   1.000
_cell.length_b   1.000
_cell.length_c   1.000
_cell.angle_alpha   90.00
_cell.angle_beta   90.00
_cell.angle_gamma   90.00
#
_symmetry.space_group_name_H-M   'P 1'
#
loop_
_entity.id
_entity.type
_entity.pdbx_description
1 polymer ?
#
loop_
_entity_poly.entity_id
_entity_poly.type
_entity_poly.pdbx_seq_one_letter_code
_entity_poly.pdbx_strand_id
1 'polypeptide(L)' 'MAKLILTNEVTGLGSPGDVVDVKNGYARNFLIPLGFAVTWSNGG' A
#
# COMPACT_ATOMS: atom_id res chain seq x y z
N MET A 1 1.34 -7.92 -9.08
CA MET A 1 0.68 -6.88 -8.28
C MET A 1 1.59 -6.49 -7.14
N ALA A 2 1.42 -5.31 -6.60
CA ALA A 2 2.29 -4.80 -5.55
C ALA A 2 1.66 -5.05 -4.18
N LYS A 3 2.43 -5.63 -3.27
CA LYS A 3 1.97 -5.83 -1.89
C LYS A 3 2.49 -4.67 -1.05
N LEU A 4 1.60 -3.99 -0.37
CA LEU A 4 1.91 -2.80 0.39
C LEU A 4 1.35 -2.91 1.80
N ILE A 5 1.97 -2.16 2.73
CA ILE A 5 1.42 -1.98 4.07
C ILE A 5 0.87 -0.56 4.13
N LEU A 6 -0.40 -0.44 4.51
CA LEU A 6 -1.02 0.86 4.63
C LEU A 6 -0.46 1.60 5.85
N THR A 7 -0.14 2.87 5.67
CA THR A 7 0.29 3.74 6.77
C THR A 7 -0.81 4.67 7.24
N ASN A 8 -1.89 4.73 6.47
CA ASN A 8 -3.07 5.53 6.80
C ASN A 8 -4.31 4.76 6.41
N GLU A 9 -5.43 5.17 6.95
CA GLU A 9 -6.70 4.56 6.56
C GLU A 9 -7.04 4.99 5.14
N VAL A 10 -7.34 4.01 4.28
CA VAL A 10 -7.74 4.28 2.91
C VAL A 10 -9.09 3.63 2.70
N THR A 11 -10.11 4.46 2.49
CA THR A 11 -11.47 3.97 2.29
C THR A 11 -11.50 2.99 1.12
N GLY A 12 -12.06 1.82 1.38
CA GLY A 12 -12.15 0.77 0.38
C GLY A 12 -10.95 -0.16 0.31
N LEU A 13 -9.87 0.15 1.00
CA LEU A 13 -8.68 -0.71 1.03
C LEU A 13 -8.42 -1.31 2.40
N GLY A 14 -8.44 -0.49 3.43
CA GLY A 14 -8.16 -1.00 4.77
C GLY A 14 -7.68 0.08 5.72
N SER A 15 -7.19 -0.36 6.87
CA SER A 15 -6.73 0.50 7.95
C SER A 15 -5.21 0.49 8.04
N PRO A 16 -4.61 1.43 8.79
CA PRO A 16 -3.16 1.44 8.98
C PRO A 16 -2.68 0.10 9.54
N GLY A 17 -1.61 -0.43 8.95
CA GLY A 17 -1.06 -1.72 9.33
C GLY A 17 -1.57 -2.89 8.52
N ASP A 18 -2.60 -2.69 7.71
CA ASP A 18 -3.12 -3.75 6.86
C ASP A 18 -2.23 -3.94 5.65
N VAL A 19 -2.06 -5.20 5.25
CA VAL A 19 -1.34 -5.54 4.03
C VAL A 19 -2.35 -5.66 2.89
N VAL A 20 -2.11 -4.93 1.83
CA VAL A 20 -2.99 -4.94 0.66
C VAL A 20 -2.21 -5.28 -0.59
N ASP A 21 -2.90 -5.83 -1.58
CA ASP A 21 -2.30 -6.23 -2.85
C ASP A 21 -3.04 -5.48 -3.95
N VAL A 22 -2.35 -4.55 -4.60
CA VAL A 22 -2.94 -3.69 -5.61
C VAL A 22 -2.08 -3.68 -6.87
N LYS A 23 -2.62 -3.13 -7.96
CA LYS A 23 -1.88 -3.02 -9.20
C LYS A 23 -0.65 -2.13 -9.01
N ASN A 24 0.44 -2.50 -9.67
CA ASN A 24 1.71 -1.78 -9.55
C ASN A 24 1.57 -0.30 -9.86
N GLY A 25 0.84 0.04 -10.92
CA GLY A 25 0.65 1.44 -11.30
C GLY A 25 -0.11 2.22 -10.23
N TYR A 26 -1.15 1.64 -9.68
CA TYR A 26 -1.93 2.29 -8.64
C TYR A 26 -1.09 2.52 -7.39
N ALA A 27 -0.34 1.50 -6.98
CA ALA A 27 0.52 1.61 -5.82
C ALA A 27 1.59 2.69 -6.00
N ARG A 28 2.25 2.66 -7.14
CA ARG A 28 3.41 3.53 -7.40
C ARG A 28 3.00 4.97 -7.68
N ASN A 29 1.86 5.17 -8.31
CA ASN A 29 1.44 6.50 -8.74
C ASN A 29 0.46 7.17 -7.77
N PHE A 30 -0.12 6.41 -6.86
CA PHE A 30 -1.14 6.94 -5.96
C PHE A 30 -0.78 6.70 -4.49
N LEU A 31 -0.69 5.44 -4.09
CA LEU A 31 -0.58 5.13 -2.66
C LEU A 31 0.77 5.55 -2.08
N ILE A 32 1.85 5.25 -2.77
CA ILE A 32 3.19 5.57 -2.26
C ILE A 32 3.49 7.06 -2.31
N PRO A 33 3.27 7.76 -3.43
CA PRO A 33 3.55 9.20 -3.47
C PRO A 33 2.71 10.01 -2.49
N LEU A 34 1.48 9.59 -2.22
CA LEU A 34 0.62 10.30 -1.27
C LEU A 34 0.89 9.93 0.17
N GLY A 35 1.76 8.95 0.41
CA GLY A 35 2.10 8.54 1.77
C GLY A 35 1.06 7.66 2.43
N PHE A 36 0.19 7.02 1.66
CA PHE A 36 -0.84 6.15 2.20
C PHE A 36 -0.34 4.74 2.47
N ALA A 37 0.75 4.34 1.82
CA ALA A 37 1.28 3.00 1.98
C ALA A 37 2.76 2.97 1.68
N VAL A 38 3.43 1.92 2.17
CA VAL A 38 4.84 1.67 1.85
C VAL A 38 4.96 0.28 1.28
N THR A 39 6.02 0.05 0.51
CA THR A 39 6.27 -1.26 -0.06
C THR A 39 6.47 -2.28 1.06
N TRP A 40 5.75 -3.39 0.98
CA TRP A 40 5.93 -4.46 1.93
C TRP A 40 7.01 -5.41 1.42
N SER A 41 7.98 -5.69 2.29
CA SER A 41 9.03 -6.63 1.98
C SER A 41 9.05 -7.70 3.06
N ASN A 42 9.05 -8.97 2.67
CA ASN A 42 9.02 -10.02 3.67
C ASN A 42 10.43 -10.46 4.05
N GLY A 43 11.26 -9.50 4.32
CA GLY A 43 12.54 -9.75 4.92
C GLY A 43 13.53 -10.43 4.01
N GLY A 44 13.43 -10.11 2.79
CA GLY A 44 14.34 -10.70 1.80
C GLY A 44 15.79 -10.65 2.18
#